data_9b92661bfa9286bc0486985538aacd18
#
_entry.id   9b92661bfa9286bc0486985538aacd18
#
_cell.length_a   1.000
_cell.length_b   1.000
_cell.length_c   1.000
_cell.angle_alpha   90.00
_cell.angle_beta   90.00
_cell.angle_gamma   90.00
#
_symmetry.space_group_name_H-M   'P 1'
#
loop_
_entity.id
_entity.type
_entity.pdbx_description
1 polymer ?
#
loop_
_entity_poly.entity_id
_entity_poly.type
_entity_poly.pdbx_seq_one_letter_code
_entity_poly.pdbx_strand_id
1 'polypeptide(L)'
;MRAFLVATVFSLSLAAFELVPNMLVGLLLPVLYVILGAAPVNTALGIWSGSFMIFMVIGGMIFANILDESGLLQRIVLWAGTKCKGSFAKILYALLIAGLCVMLMTFTNGWMVTLVLCYGVVKALHLENTKEGILIMIVGQIVSTAALNFVYNPVVPALWGNGVKMAVPDFEMAGWATMVYNLPLTIIQFIIVFIFIKLYKPAKTINGGQEYFETEYGKLGKLTVKEKKTVVLVVLLFAYILLQPIHKLDANYGFILIPMLAFLPGMDIATRKKSLDNVNLGFILPPYFAAD
;
A
#
# COMPACT_ATOMS: atom_id res chain seq x y z
N MET A 1 -17.88 15.86 -24.22
CA MET A 1 -17.13 14.64 -24.57
C MET A 1 -15.83 14.91 -25.29
N ARG A 2 -15.76 15.69 -26.42
CA ARG A 2 -14.48 15.98 -27.12
C ARG A 2 -13.47 16.71 -26.22
N ALA A 3 -13.89 17.78 -25.53
CA ALA A 3 -13.02 18.55 -24.63
C ALA A 3 -12.43 17.69 -23.50
N PHE A 4 -13.24 16.82 -22.90
CA PHE A 4 -12.80 15.85 -21.91
C PHE A 4 -11.70 14.91 -22.44
N LEU A 5 -11.95 14.29 -23.61
CA LEU A 5 -10.96 13.38 -24.22
C LEU A 5 -9.66 14.11 -24.56
N VAL A 6 -9.73 15.33 -25.11
CA VAL A 6 -8.54 16.13 -25.44
C VAL A 6 -7.72 16.44 -24.19
N ALA A 7 -8.37 16.93 -23.12
CA ALA A 7 -7.68 17.23 -21.87
C ALA A 7 -7.03 15.97 -21.26
N THR A 8 -7.78 14.86 -21.23
CA THR A 8 -7.29 13.59 -20.67
C THR A 8 -6.12 13.03 -21.45
N VAL A 9 -6.23 12.90 -22.77
CA VAL A 9 -5.16 12.36 -23.63
C VAL A 9 -3.93 13.25 -23.57
N PHE A 10 -4.09 14.57 -23.62
CA PHE A 10 -2.97 15.51 -23.48
C PHE A 10 -2.26 15.34 -22.14
N SER A 11 -3.00 15.35 -21.03
CA SER A 11 -2.41 15.20 -19.70
C SER A 11 -1.74 13.85 -19.49
N LEU A 12 -2.38 12.75 -19.93
CA LEU A 12 -1.79 11.41 -19.87
C LEU A 12 -0.52 11.30 -20.73
N SER A 13 -0.49 11.98 -21.90
CA SER A 13 0.72 12.03 -22.73
C SER A 13 1.86 12.74 -22.01
N LEU A 14 1.60 13.88 -21.35
CA LEU A 14 2.61 14.58 -20.55
C LEU A 14 3.18 13.71 -19.44
N ALA A 15 2.32 12.92 -18.77
CA ALA A 15 2.73 11.99 -17.73
C ALA A 15 3.50 10.78 -18.29
N ALA A 16 3.01 10.16 -19.36
CA ALA A 16 3.59 8.96 -19.96
C ALA A 16 4.98 9.20 -20.56
N PHE A 17 5.20 10.38 -21.14
CA PHE A 17 6.51 10.78 -21.67
C PHE A 17 7.38 11.51 -20.65
N GLU A 18 6.94 11.61 -19.39
CA GLU A 18 7.66 12.29 -18.30
C GLU A 18 8.11 13.73 -18.63
N LEU A 19 7.34 14.40 -19.51
CA LEU A 19 7.66 15.77 -19.95
C LEU A 19 7.46 16.78 -18.81
N VAL A 20 6.60 16.46 -17.85
CA VAL A 20 6.27 17.28 -16.69
C VAL A 20 6.14 16.34 -15.49
N PRO A 21 6.57 16.76 -14.28
CA PRO A 21 6.35 15.98 -13.06
C PRO A 21 4.87 15.57 -12.89
N ASN A 22 4.62 14.30 -12.58
CA ASN A 22 3.26 13.74 -12.48
C ASN A 22 2.33 14.54 -11.55
N MET A 23 2.89 15.12 -10.46
CA MET A 23 2.15 16.00 -9.57
C MET A 23 1.56 17.21 -10.30
N LEU A 24 2.34 17.84 -11.20
CA LEU A 24 1.86 19.00 -11.96
C LEU A 24 0.84 18.59 -13.01
N VAL A 25 0.97 17.41 -13.61
CA VAL A 25 -0.02 16.86 -14.53
C VAL A 25 -1.35 16.64 -13.82
N GLY A 26 -1.31 16.04 -12.61
CA GLY A 26 -2.50 15.84 -11.79
C GLY A 26 -3.24 17.14 -11.41
N LEU A 27 -2.48 18.21 -11.18
CA LEU A 27 -3.08 19.54 -10.93
C LEU A 27 -3.58 20.21 -12.23
N LEU A 28 -2.91 19.96 -13.35
CA LEU A 28 -3.26 20.55 -14.65
C LEU A 28 -4.56 19.98 -15.21
N LEU A 29 -4.80 18.69 -15.03
CA LEU A 29 -5.94 17.98 -15.62
C LEU A 29 -7.31 18.61 -15.25
N PRO A 30 -7.65 18.82 -13.95
CA PRO A 30 -8.93 19.45 -13.60
C PRO A 30 -9.02 20.91 -14.07
N VAL A 31 -7.89 21.63 -14.12
CA VAL A 31 -7.85 22.99 -14.65
C VAL A 31 -8.19 22.98 -16.15
N LEU A 32 -7.64 22.02 -16.91
CA LEU A 32 -7.98 21.87 -18.33
C LEU A 32 -9.44 21.48 -18.54
N TYR A 33 -10.05 20.67 -17.68
CA TYR A 33 -11.47 20.35 -17.75
C TYR A 33 -12.33 21.61 -17.61
N VAL A 34 -11.97 22.49 -16.68
CA VAL A 34 -12.69 23.75 -16.50
C VAL A 34 -12.48 24.70 -17.68
N ILE A 35 -11.23 24.92 -18.11
CA ILE A 35 -10.90 25.84 -19.21
C ILE A 35 -11.54 25.40 -20.52
N LEU A 36 -11.55 24.12 -20.82
CA LEU A 36 -12.12 23.57 -22.04
C LEU A 36 -13.63 23.34 -21.94
N GLY A 37 -14.25 23.70 -20.82
CA GLY A 37 -15.71 23.57 -20.62
C GLY A 37 -16.17 22.10 -20.55
N ALA A 38 -15.26 21.17 -20.19
CA ALA A 38 -15.61 19.76 -20.04
C ALA A 38 -16.36 19.49 -18.73
N ALA A 39 -16.05 20.24 -17.67
CA ALA A 39 -16.71 20.15 -16.37
C ALA A 39 -16.77 21.53 -15.68
N PRO A 40 -17.80 21.81 -14.87
CA PRO A 40 -17.84 23.01 -14.04
C PRO A 40 -16.82 22.90 -12.89
N VAL A 41 -16.38 24.05 -12.37
CA VAL A 41 -15.36 24.12 -11.29
C VAL A 41 -15.71 23.23 -10.10
N ASN A 42 -16.97 23.24 -9.67
CA ASN A 42 -17.42 22.45 -8.52
C ASN A 42 -17.36 20.95 -8.75
N THR A 43 -17.45 20.47 -9.98
CA THR A 43 -17.30 19.07 -10.33
C THR A 43 -15.83 18.72 -10.47
N ALA A 44 -15.06 19.52 -11.21
CA ALA A 44 -13.64 19.26 -11.47
C ALA A 44 -12.75 19.33 -10.21
N LEU A 45 -13.12 20.18 -9.23
CA LEU A 45 -12.38 20.38 -7.97
C LEU A 45 -13.16 19.92 -6.73
N GLY A 46 -14.41 19.43 -6.92
CA GLY A 46 -15.33 19.12 -5.82
C GLY A 46 -14.89 17.96 -4.93
N ILE A 47 -14.05 17.06 -5.45
CA ILE A 47 -13.53 15.91 -4.72
C ILE A 47 -12.74 16.33 -3.47
N TRP A 48 -12.10 17.50 -3.49
CA TRP A 48 -11.39 18.06 -2.35
C TRP A 48 -12.30 18.49 -1.21
N SER A 49 -13.52 18.88 -1.51
CA SER A 49 -14.46 19.40 -0.53
C SER A 49 -15.45 18.37 0.00
N GLY A 50 -15.66 17.26 -0.72
CA GLY A 50 -16.71 16.29 -0.42
C GLY A 50 -16.26 14.90 -0.02
N SER A 51 -14.98 14.54 -0.22
CA SER A 51 -14.51 13.19 0.02
C SER A 51 -13.54 13.08 1.20
N PHE A 52 -13.94 12.32 2.23
CA PHE A 52 -13.03 11.91 3.32
C PHE A 52 -11.91 10.98 2.84
N MET A 53 -11.95 10.53 1.59
CA MET A 53 -10.98 9.61 1.00
C MET A 53 -9.56 10.18 1.01
N ILE A 54 -9.37 11.48 0.76
CA ILE A 54 -8.08 12.17 0.85
C ILE A 54 -7.47 12.00 2.23
N PHE A 55 -8.28 12.22 3.28
CA PHE A 55 -7.83 12.08 4.66
C PHE A 55 -7.45 10.64 4.99
N MET A 56 -8.16 9.65 4.43
CA MET A 56 -7.83 8.25 4.59
C MET A 56 -6.48 7.91 3.95
N VAL A 57 -6.21 8.39 2.73
CA VAL A 57 -4.93 8.11 2.06
C VAL A 57 -3.79 8.78 2.81
N ILE A 58 -3.92 10.04 3.18
CA ILE A 58 -2.91 10.77 3.98
C ILE A 58 -2.71 10.07 5.33
N GLY A 59 -3.79 9.78 6.05
CA GLY A 59 -3.73 9.09 7.34
C GLY A 59 -3.12 7.70 7.25
N GLY A 60 -3.45 6.95 6.19
CA GLY A 60 -2.88 5.63 5.91
C GLY A 60 -1.37 5.69 5.61
N MET A 61 -0.89 6.72 4.87
CA MET A 61 0.54 6.92 4.64
C MET A 61 1.26 7.30 5.94
N ILE A 62 0.68 8.18 6.75
CA ILE A 62 1.21 8.52 8.08
C ILE A 62 1.30 7.25 8.93
N PHE A 63 0.26 6.42 8.93
CA PHE A 63 0.23 5.17 9.67
C PHE A 63 1.30 4.18 9.19
N ALA A 64 1.48 4.04 7.88
CA ALA A 64 2.55 3.21 7.31
C ALA A 64 3.94 3.70 7.74
N ASN A 65 4.18 5.01 7.75
CA ASN A 65 5.43 5.60 8.23
C ASN A 65 5.65 5.34 9.73
N ILE A 66 4.59 5.40 10.55
CA ILE A 66 4.64 5.05 11.98
C ILE A 66 5.02 3.58 12.17
N LEU A 67 4.42 2.69 11.40
CA LEU A 67 4.71 1.25 11.43
C LEU A 67 6.16 0.95 11.04
N ASP A 68 6.66 1.62 9.99
CA ASP A 68 8.05 1.50 9.55
C ASP A 68 9.03 2.04 10.60
N GLU A 69 8.79 3.23 11.12
CA GLU A 69 9.64 3.85 12.16
C GLU A 69 9.68 3.03 13.47
N SER A 70 8.63 2.27 13.75
CA SER A 70 8.59 1.37 14.93
C SER A 70 9.48 0.13 14.78
N GLY A 71 9.86 -0.24 13.55
CA GLY A 71 10.60 -1.47 13.23
C GLY A 71 9.73 -2.74 13.14
N LEU A 72 8.42 -2.61 13.37
CA LEU A 72 7.50 -3.77 13.39
C LEU A 72 7.43 -4.47 12.04
N LEU A 73 7.42 -3.71 10.94
CA LEU A 73 7.36 -4.27 9.58
C LEU A 73 8.60 -5.08 9.24
N GLN A 74 9.79 -4.56 9.57
CA GLN A 74 11.05 -5.28 9.39
C GLN A 74 11.07 -6.58 10.19
N ARG A 75 10.61 -6.55 11.44
CA ARG A 75 10.53 -7.74 12.29
C ARG A 75 9.67 -8.86 11.68
N ILE A 76 8.51 -8.51 11.11
CA ILE A 76 7.61 -9.48 10.46
C ILE A 76 8.31 -10.19 9.32
N VAL A 77 8.99 -9.44 8.45
CA VAL A 77 9.71 -9.99 7.28
C VAL A 77 10.87 -10.88 7.72
N LEU A 78 11.70 -10.42 8.66
CA LEU A 78 12.83 -11.20 9.16
C LEU A 78 12.38 -12.47 9.88
N TRP A 79 11.33 -12.39 10.71
CA TRP A 79 10.74 -13.54 11.37
C TRP A 79 10.25 -14.58 10.36
N ALA A 80 9.55 -14.16 9.31
CA ALA A 80 9.08 -15.05 8.24
C ALA A 80 10.27 -15.75 7.56
N GLY A 81 11.36 -15.01 7.31
CA GLY A 81 12.60 -15.54 6.74
C GLY A 81 13.25 -16.64 7.59
N THR A 82 13.24 -16.53 8.93
CA THR A 82 13.81 -17.56 9.83
C THR A 82 13.10 -18.93 9.72
N LYS A 83 11.86 -18.96 9.21
CA LYS A 83 11.09 -20.22 9.05
C LYS A 83 11.43 -20.99 7.77
N CYS A 84 12.27 -20.44 6.90
CA CYS A 84 12.49 -20.97 5.54
C CYS A 84 13.56 -22.06 5.47
N LYS A 85 14.40 -22.23 6.49
CA LYS A 85 15.49 -23.23 6.55
C LYS A 85 16.39 -23.21 5.29
N GLY A 86 16.71 -22.02 4.78
CA GLY A 86 17.57 -21.82 3.62
C GLY A 86 16.97 -22.19 2.24
N SER A 87 15.75 -22.72 2.20
CA SER A 87 15.10 -23.05 0.92
C SER A 87 14.63 -21.78 0.21
N PHE A 88 15.13 -21.54 -1.01
CA PHE A 88 14.79 -20.34 -1.77
C PHE A 88 13.29 -20.22 -2.07
N ALA A 89 12.64 -21.30 -2.50
CA ALA A 89 11.21 -21.30 -2.74
C ALA A 89 10.41 -20.92 -1.49
N LYS A 90 10.81 -21.41 -0.30
CA LYS A 90 10.18 -21.04 0.98
C LYS A 90 10.42 -19.57 1.30
N ILE A 91 11.61 -19.02 1.00
CA ILE A 91 11.90 -17.59 1.18
C ILE A 91 10.95 -16.74 0.33
N LEU A 92 10.74 -17.09 -0.93
CA LEU A 92 9.79 -16.37 -1.80
C LEU A 92 8.36 -16.38 -1.24
N TYR A 93 7.86 -17.55 -0.80
CA TYR A 93 6.52 -17.63 -0.21
C TYR A 93 6.43 -16.94 1.16
N ALA A 94 7.49 -17.00 1.96
CA ALA A 94 7.52 -16.27 3.23
C ALA A 94 7.50 -14.76 3.03
N LEU A 95 8.24 -14.23 2.04
CA LEU A 95 8.19 -12.83 1.68
C LEU A 95 6.82 -12.43 1.12
N LEU A 96 6.19 -13.28 0.31
CA LEU A 96 4.84 -13.08 -0.19
C LEU A 96 3.84 -12.95 0.97
N ILE A 97 3.85 -13.91 1.89
CA ILE A 97 2.93 -13.93 3.04
C ILE A 97 3.22 -12.76 3.99
N ALA A 98 4.50 -12.52 4.32
CA ALA A 98 4.90 -11.43 5.19
C ALA A 98 4.53 -10.07 4.58
N GLY A 99 4.75 -9.92 3.26
CA GLY A 99 4.35 -8.73 2.54
C GLY A 99 2.85 -8.50 2.56
N LEU A 100 2.04 -9.55 2.36
CA LEU A 100 0.58 -9.45 2.50
C LEU A 100 0.17 -9.04 3.93
N CYS A 101 0.83 -9.57 4.97
CA CYS A 101 0.60 -9.12 6.34
C CYS A 101 0.94 -7.63 6.54
N VAL A 102 2.07 -7.18 6.00
CA VAL A 102 2.46 -5.76 6.01
C VAL A 102 1.41 -4.91 5.34
N MET A 103 0.92 -5.35 4.17
CA MET A 103 -0.09 -4.62 3.42
C MET A 103 -1.45 -4.59 4.12
N LEU A 104 -1.84 -5.68 4.79
CA LEU A 104 -3.01 -5.71 5.67
C LEU A 104 -2.89 -4.69 6.81
N MET A 105 -1.74 -4.65 7.48
CA MET A 105 -1.51 -3.74 8.61
C MET A 105 -1.46 -2.27 8.18
N THR A 106 -1.00 -1.98 6.98
CA THR A 106 -0.84 -0.63 6.44
C THR A 106 -2.00 -0.18 5.55
N PHE A 107 -3.02 -1.02 5.38
CA PHE A 107 -4.16 -0.77 4.50
C PHE A 107 -3.71 -0.31 3.10
N THR A 108 -2.83 -1.10 2.49
CA THR A 108 -2.23 -0.88 1.16
C THR A 108 -1.16 0.21 1.04
N ASN A 109 -0.93 1.01 2.07
CA ASN A 109 0.07 2.08 2.01
C ASN A 109 1.52 1.60 2.23
N GLY A 110 1.73 0.33 2.63
CA GLY A 110 3.04 -0.26 2.89
C GLY A 110 3.75 -0.86 1.67
N TRP A 111 3.29 -0.62 0.44
CA TRP A 111 3.87 -1.20 -0.76
C TRP A 111 5.35 -0.83 -0.97
N MET A 112 5.71 0.44 -0.74
CA MET A 112 7.10 0.90 -0.80
C MET A 112 7.97 0.19 0.23
N VAL A 113 7.48 0.05 1.47
CA VAL A 113 8.21 -0.64 2.55
C VAL A 113 8.48 -2.08 2.15
N THR A 114 7.50 -2.78 1.59
CA THR A 114 7.66 -4.16 1.12
C THR A 114 8.73 -4.27 0.03
N LEU A 115 8.72 -3.36 -0.95
CA LEU A 115 9.74 -3.33 -2.01
C LEU A 115 11.14 -3.04 -1.46
N VAL A 116 11.27 -2.07 -0.56
CA VAL A 116 12.55 -1.74 0.09
C VAL A 116 13.07 -2.92 0.91
N LEU A 117 12.21 -3.63 1.63
CA LEU A 117 12.58 -4.84 2.36
C LEU A 117 13.04 -5.96 1.43
N CYS A 118 12.32 -6.20 0.32
CA CYS A 118 12.76 -7.17 -0.69
C CYS A 118 14.12 -6.80 -1.28
N TYR A 119 14.32 -5.53 -1.64
CA TYR A 119 15.61 -5.04 -2.13
C TYR A 119 16.72 -5.18 -1.07
N GLY A 120 16.43 -4.88 0.19
CA GLY A 120 17.35 -5.08 1.30
C GLY A 120 17.81 -6.53 1.42
N VAL A 121 16.88 -7.49 1.28
CA VAL A 121 17.20 -8.93 1.26
C VAL A 121 18.10 -9.28 0.05
N VAL A 122 17.79 -8.78 -1.15
CA VAL A 122 18.61 -8.98 -2.35
C VAL A 122 20.03 -8.50 -2.13
N LYS A 123 20.19 -7.28 -1.61
CA LYS A 123 21.49 -6.66 -1.36
C LYS A 123 22.28 -7.38 -0.28
N ALA A 124 21.63 -7.75 0.82
CA ALA A 124 22.27 -8.40 1.96
C ALA A 124 22.74 -9.83 1.63
N LEU A 125 22.06 -10.51 0.73
CA LEU A 125 22.44 -11.83 0.25
C LEU A 125 23.31 -11.81 -1.01
N HIS A 126 23.75 -10.63 -1.46
CA HIS A 126 24.56 -10.42 -2.68
C HIS A 126 23.94 -11.07 -3.93
N LEU A 127 22.62 -10.92 -4.07
CA LEU A 127 21.85 -11.52 -5.17
C LEU A 127 21.56 -10.50 -6.31
N GLU A 128 22.20 -9.32 -6.29
CA GLU A 128 22.07 -8.35 -7.35
C GLU A 128 22.43 -8.97 -8.71
N ASN A 129 21.62 -8.73 -9.71
CA ASN A 129 21.78 -9.26 -11.07
C ASN A 129 21.74 -10.80 -11.18
N THR A 130 21.23 -11.50 -10.16
CA THR A 130 20.97 -12.94 -10.20
C THR A 130 19.50 -13.24 -10.47
N LYS A 131 19.21 -14.48 -10.92
CA LYS A 131 17.83 -14.95 -11.08
C LYS A 131 17.06 -14.92 -9.76
N GLU A 132 17.73 -15.23 -8.68
CA GLU A 132 17.20 -15.24 -7.32
C GLU A 132 16.81 -13.83 -6.87
N GLY A 133 17.68 -12.86 -7.11
CA GLY A 133 17.38 -11.45 -6.81
C GLY A 133 16.20 -10.92 -7.61
N ILE A 134 16.15 -11.21 -8.91
CA ILE A 134 15.02 -10.86 -9.78
C ILE A 134 13.72 -11.47 -9.25
N LEU A 135 13.73 -12.74 -8.85
CA LEU A 135 12.53 -13.40 -8.31
C LEU A 135 12.07 -12.78 -6.98
N ILE A 136 12.99 -12.39 -6.10
CA ILE A 136 12.64 -11.68 -4.85
C ILE A 136 11.96 -10.35 -5.19
N MET A 137 12.49 -9.59 -6.14
CA MET A 137 11.89 -8.31 -6.56
C MET A 137 10.53 -8.49 -7.23
N ILE A 138 10.35 -9.53 -8.05
CA ILE A 138 9.05 -9.89 -8.64
C ILE A 138 8.04 -10.20 -7.54
N VAL A 139 8.40 -10.95 -6.51
CA VAL A 139 7.52 -11.22 -5.36
C VAL A 139 7.15 -9.92 -4.65
N GLY A 140 8.11 -9.02 -4.41
CA GLY A 140 7.83 -7.70 -3.84
C GLY A 140 6.82 -6.89 -4.68
N GLN A 141 6.96 -6.92 -6.00
CA GLN A 141 6.02 -6.27 -6.92
C GLN A 141 4.64 -6.95 -6.92
N ILE A 142 4.58 -8.27 -6.90
CA ILE A 142 3.32 -9.03 -6.81
C ILE A 142 2.58 -8.68 -5.52
N VAL A 143 3.28 -8.63 -4.39
CA VAL A 143 2.69 -8.24 -3.10
C VAL A 143 2.12 -6.84 -3.15
N SER A 144 2.85 -5.88 -3.73
CA SER A 144 2.39 -4.49 -3.81
C SER A 144 1.10 -4.35 -4.64
N THR A 145 0.94 -5.16 -5.70
CA THR A 145 -0.29 -5.20 -6.51
C THR A 145 -1.39 -6.05 -5.88
N ALA A 146 -1.04 -7.17 -5.21
CA ALA A 146 -2.00 -8.03 -4.50
C ALA A 146 -2.77 -7.27 -3.42
N ALA A 147 -2.12 -6.33 -2.81
CA ALA A 147 -2.70 -5.49 -1.78
C ALA A 147 -3.91 -4.68 -2.24
N LEU A 148 -3.89 -4.20 -3.48
CA LEU A 148 -5.03 -3.50 -4.05
C LEU A 148 -6.24 -4.42 -4.24
N ASN A 149 -5.99 -5.72 -4.36
CA ASN A 149 -7.03 -6.70 -4.70
C ASN A 149 -7.58 -7.45 -3.47
N PHE A 150 -6.73 -7.84 -2.53
CA PHE A 150 -7.12 -8.76 -1.45
C PHE A 150 -7.34 -8.09 -0.10
N VAL A 151 -6.77 -6.92 0.13
CA VAL A 151 -6.87 -6.23 1.41
C VAL A 151 -8.12 -5.36 1.45
N TYR A 152 -8.72 -5.20 2.64
CA TYR A 152 -9.73 -4.17 2.86
C TYR A 152 -9.18 -2.83 2.37
N ASN A 153 -9.73 -2.36 1.27
CA ASN A 153 -9.32 -1.11 0.65
C ASN A 153 -10.55 -0.26 0.39
N PRO A 154 -10.86 0.69 1.26
CA PRO A 154 -12.04 1.55 1.10
C PRO A 154 -11.89 2.55 -0.06
N VAL A 155 -10.68 2.75 -0.60
CA VAL A 155 -10.46 3.62 -1.77
C VAL A 155 -11.15 3.04 -3.00
N VAL A 156 -11.02 1.73 -3.23
CA VAL A 156 -11.60 1.09 -4.42
C VAL A 156 -13.13 1.18 -4.43
N PRO A 157 -13.86 0.80 -3.35
CA PRO A 157 -15.31 1.00 -3.30
C PRO A 157 -15.74 2.45 -3.41
N ALA A 158 -14.97 3.39 -2.87
CA ALA A 158 -15.28 4.81 -2.96
C ALA A 158 -15.13 5.34 -4.39
N LEU A 159 -14.05 4.98 -5.08
CA LEU A 159 -13.81 5.40 -6.46
C LEU A 159 -14.82 4.76 -7.42
N TRP A 160 -14.87 3.43 -7.43
CA TRP A 160 -15.74 2.69 -8.36
C TRP A 160 -17.20 2.78 -7.96
N GLY A 161 -17.51 2.78 -6.64
CA GLY A 161 -18.84 2.90 -6.13
C GLY A 161 -19.51 4.22 -6.50
N ASN A 162 -18.78 5.32 -6.48
CA ASN A 162 -19.30 6.62 -6.92
C ASN A 162 -19.59 6.64 -8.43
N GLY A 163 -18.72 6.07 -9.26
CA GLY A 163 -18.97 5.93 -10.69
C GLY A 163 -20.20 5.06 -10.99
N VAL A 164 -20.39 3.95 -10.26
CA VAL A 164 -21.56 3.09 -10.42
C VAL A 164 -22.84 3.76 -9.90
N LYS A 165 -22.77 4.54 -8.80
CA LYS A 165 -23.90 5.28 -8.26
C LYS A 165 -24.49 6.30 -9.24
N MET A 166 -23.70 6.82 -10.17
CA MET A 166 -24.21 7.69 -11.25
C MET A 166 -25.20 6.95 -12.16
N ALA A 167 -24.99 5.65 -12.36
CA ALA A 167 -25.87 4.81 -13.18
C ALA A 167 -26.93 4.06 -12.36
N VAL A 168 -26.58 3.69 -11.12
CA VAL A 168 -27.42 2.93 -10.18
C VAL A 168 -27.38 3.63 -8.81
N PRO A 169 -28.27 4.61 -8.55
CA PRO A 169 -28.23 5.46 -7.35
C PRO A 169 -28.23 4.72 -6.02
N ASP A 170 -28.91 3.57 -5.95
CA ASP A 170 -29.02 2.73 -4.75
C ASP A 170 -27.87 1.73 -4.60
N PHE A 171 -26.84 1.81 -5.45
CA PHE A 171 -25.72 0.90 -5.38
C PHE A 171 -24.87 1.16 -4.12
N GLU A 172 -24.71 0.13 -3.29
CA GLU A 172 -23.82 0.14 -2.14
C GLU A 172 -22.81 -1.00 -2.24
N MET A 173 -21.53 -0.67 -2.06
CA MET A 173 -20.45 -1.63 -2.04
C MET A 173 -19.78 -1.66 -0.66
N ALA A 174 -19.89 -2.78 0.02
CA ALA A 174 -19.21 -2.96 1.29
C ALA A 174 -17.68 -2.98 1.09
N GLY A 175 -16.91 -2.36 1.98
CA GLY A 175 -15.45 -2.28 1.87
C GLY A 175 -14.75 -3.65 1.85
N TRP A 176 -15.34 -4.68 2.47
CA TRP A 176 -14.83 -6.06 2.43
C TRP A 176 -15.15 -6.81 1.12
N ALA A 177 -16.07 -6.29 0.30
CA ALA A 177 -16.47 -6.94 -0.94
C ALA A 177 -15.27 -7.09 -1.91
N THR A 178 -14.35 -6.12 -1.92
CA THR A 178 -13.11 -6.20 -2.71
C THR A 178 -12.26 -7.41 -2.35
N MET A 179 -12.20 -7.78 -1.07
CA MET A 179 -11.47 -8.97 -0.60
C MET A 179 -12.07 -10.26 -1.18
N VAL A 180 -13.40 -10.36 -1.18
CA VAL A 180 -14.10 -11.57 -1.64
C VAL A 180 -14.05 -11.68 -3.17
N TYR A 181 -14.39 -10.60 -3.87
CA TYR A 181 -14.43 -10.61 -5.34
C TYR A 181 -13.05 -10.74 -5.97
N ASN A 182 -12.00 -10.24 -5.31
CA ASN A 182 -10.63 -10.32 -5.82
C ASN A 182 -9.83 -11.52 -5.26
N LEU A 183 -10.44 -12.38 -4.44
CA LEU A 183 -9.79 -13.59 -3.95
C LEU A 183 -9.22 -14.47 -5.08
N PRO A 184 -9.93 -14.70 -6.20
CA PRO A 184 -9.37 -15.45 -7.33
C PRO A 184 -8.09 -14.82 -7.88
N LEU A 185 -8.01 -13.49 -7.99
CA LEU A 185 -6.80 -12.79 -8.44
C LEU A 185 -5.62 -13.01 -7.49
N THR A 186 -5.87 -12.99 -6.20
CA THR A 186 -4.84 -13.28 -5.18
C THR A 186 -4.32 -14.70 -5.31
N ILE A 187 -5.20 -15.68 -5.51
CA ILE A 187 -4.81 -17.07 -5.76
C ILE A 187 -3.93 -17.18 -7.03
N ILE A 188 -4.32 -16.50 -8.11
CA ILE A 188 -3.55 -16.45 -9.35
C ILE A 188 -2.15 -15.89 -9.08
N GLN A 189 -1.98 -14.90 -8.23
CA GLN A 189 -0.67 -14.35 -7.90
C GLN A 189 0.25 -15.37 -7.21
N PHE A 190 -0.29 -16.21 -6.32
CA PHE A 190 0.47 -17.33 -5.75
C PHE A 190 0.88 -18.35 -6.80
N ILE A 191 -0.02 -18.63 -7.76
CA ILE A 191 0.26 -19.51 -8.89
C ILE A 191 1.35 -18.93 -9.80
N ILE A 192 1.32 -17.62 -10.04
CA ILE A 192 2.35 -16.93 -10.84
C ILE A 192 3.73 -17.09 -10.19
N VAL A 193 3.85 -16.90 -8.87
CA VAL A 193 5.13 -17.14 -8.17
C VAL A 193 5.61 -18.58 -8.37
N PHE A 194 4.72 -19.56 -8.27
CA PHE A 194 5.05 -20.96 -8.53
C PHE A 194 5.53 -21.18 -9.96
N ILE A 195 4.86 -20.59 -10.96
CA ILE A 195 5.24 -20.65 -12.37
C ILE A 195 6.63 -20.05 -12.57
N PHE A 196 6.92 -18.88 -11.99
CA PHE A 196 8.23 -18.25 -12.09
C PHE A 196 9.34 -19.12 -11.47
N ILE A 197 9.11 -19.74 -10.30
CA ILE A 197 10.05 -20.70 -9.71
C ILE A 197 10.35 -21.87 -10.69
N LYS A 198 9.32 -22.38 -11.35
CA LYS A 198 9.46 -23.45 -12.34
C LYS A 198 10.22 -23.04 -13.61
N LEU A 199 9.93 -21.83 -14.13
CA LEU A 199 10.52 -21.29 -15.35
C LEU A 199 11.99 -20.91 -15.16
N TYR A 200 12.29 -20.15 -14.12
CA TYR A 200 13.62 -19.62 -13.87
C TYR A 200 14.56 -20.63 -13.23
N LYS A 201 14.02 -21.71 -12.63
CA LYS A 201 14.80 -22.77 -11.96
C LYS A 201 15.91 -22.19 -11.10
N PRO A 202 15.57 -21.36 -10.08
CA PRO A 202 16.58 -20.78 -9.17
C PRO A 202 17.27 -21.86 -8.37
N ALA A 203 18.38 -21.51 -7.70
CA ALA A 203 19.04 -22.40 -6.79
C ALA A 203 18.07 -22.94 -5.73
N LYS A 204 18.18 -24.22 -5.35
CA LYS A 204 17.30 -24.82 -4.35
C LYS A 204 17.48 -24.18 -2.97
N THR A 205 18.72 -23.80 -2.65
CA THR A 205 19.12 -23.16 -1.40
C THR A 205 20.00 -21.95 -1.69
N ILE A 206 19.93 -20.94 -0.84
CA ILE A 206 20.83 -19.79 -0.87
C ILE A 206 21.84 -19.95 0.25
N ASN A 207 23.11 -19.91 -0.09
CA ASN A 207 24.19 -19.89 0.88
C ASN A 207 24.09 -18.65 1.76
N GLY A 208 24.14 -18.84 3.09
CA GLY A 208 24.01 -17.74 4.04
C GLY A 208 22.59 -17.19 4.23
N GLY A 209 21.59 -17.62 3.44
CA GLY A 209 20.24 -17.07 3.53
C GLY A 209 19.57 -17.29 4.88
N GLN A 210 19.68 -18.50 5.44
CA GLN A 210 19.14 -18.80 6.77
C GLN A 210 19.88 -18.05 7.87
N GLU A 211 21.20 -18.07 7.82
CA GLU A 211 22.07 -17.38 8.78
C GLU A 211 21.82 -15.88 8.80
N TYR A 212 21.63 -15.28 7.62
CA TYR A 212 21.25 -13.87 7.51
C TYR A 212 19.96 -13.58 8.28
N PHE A 213 18.87 -14.30 8.00
CA PHE A 213 17.59 -14.05 8.65
C PHE A 213 17.67 -14.30 10.16
N GLU A 214 18.34 -15.34 10.61
CA GLU A 214 18.51 -15.64 12.04
C GLU A 214 19.34 -14.58 12.74
N THR A 215 20.44 -14.16 12.13
CA THR A 215 21.32 -13.12 12.66
C THR A 215 20.62 -11.78 12.76
N GLU A 216 19.97 -11.32 11.68
CA GLU A 216 19.28 -10.03 11.66
C GLU A 216 18.06 -10.05 12.58
N TYR A 217 17.29 -11.14 12.61
CA TYR A 217 16.19 -11.26 13.57
C TYR A 217 16.69 -11.30 15.01
N GLY A 218 17.80 -11.98 15.27
CA GLY A 218 18.45 -12.04 16.58
C GLY A 218 18.90 -10.66 17.09
N LYS A 219 19.42 -9.80 16.20
CA LYS A 219 19.79 -8.41 16.53
C LYS A 219 18.61 -7.57 17.01
N LEU A 220 17.40 -7.86 16.56
CA LEU A 220 16.19 -7.14 16.98
C LEU A 220 15.82 -7.43 18.44
N GLY A 221 16.28 -8.56 19.01
CA GLY A 221 15.98 -8.95 20.38
C GLY A 221 14.49 -9.08 20.68
N LYS A 222 14.10 -8.81 21.93
CA LYS A 222 12.69 -8.85 22.36
C LYS A 222 11.91 -7.66 21.73
N LEU A 223 10.59 -7.84 21.63
CA LEU A 223 9.69 -6.76 21.20
C LEU A 223 9.91 -5.51 22.03
N THR A 224 10.25 -4.42 21.36
CA THR A 224 10.46 -3.12 21.99
C THR A 224 9.13 -2.54 22.49
N VAL A 225 9.19 -1.56 23.39
CA VAL A 225 8.00 -0.85 23.86
C VAL A 225 7.30 -0.13 22.71
N LYS A 226 8.08 0.42 21.75
CA LYS A 226 7.54 1.05 20.54
C LYS A 226 6.74 0.06 19.70
N GLU A 227 7.32 -1.10 19.40
CA GLU A 227 6.65 -2.14 18.60
C GLU A 227 5.35 -2.61 19.28
N LYS A 228 5.36 -2.83 20.60
CA LYS A 228 4.15 -3.23 21.35
C LYS A 228 3.05 -2.17 21.26
N LYS A 229 3.39 -0.89 21.46
CA LYS A 229 2.43 0.21 21.32
C LYS A 229 1.90 0.30 19.89
N THR A 230 2.76 0.08 18.89
CA THR A 230 2.37 0.06 17.47
C THR A 230 1.41 -1.09 17.17
N VAL A 231 1.63 -2.28 17.73
CA VAL A 231 0.67 -3.40 17.62
C VAL A 231 -0.69 -3.00 18.19
N VAL A 232 -0.72 -2.30 19.33
CA VAL A 232 -1.98 -1.80 19.92
C VAL A 232 -2.69 -0.84 18.95
N LEU A 233 -1.96 0.07 18.30
CA LEU A 233 -2.57 0.97 17.31
C LEU A 233 -3.14 0.21 16.11
N VAL A 234 -2.43 -0.82 15.62
CA VAL A 234 -2.94 -1.70 14.55
C VAL A 234 -4.24 -2.37 14.98
N VAL A 235 -4.26 -2.97 16.18
CA VAL A 235 -5.46 -3.62 16.73
C VAL A 235 -6.61 -2.64 16.88
N LEU A 236 -6.34 -1.42 17.37
CA LEU A 236 -7.36 -0.37 17.51
C LEU A 236 -7.94 0.03 16.15
N LEU A 237 -7.12 0.15 15.10
CA LEU A 237 -7.59 0.51 13.77
C LEU A 237 -8.46 -0.62 13.17
N PHE A 238 -8.03 -1.88 13.31
CA PHE A 238 -8.85 -3.02 12.89
C PHE A 238 -10.16 -3.11 13.67
N ALA A 239 -10.10 -2.93 15.00
CA ALA A 239 -11.30 -2.93 15.84
C ALA A 239 -12.27 -1.81 15.44
N TYR A 240 -11.75 -0.60 15.17
CA TYR A 240 -12.56 0.51 14.69
C TYR A 240 -13.29 0.15 13.38
N ILE A 241 -12.59 -0.40 12.40
CA ILE A 241 -13.18 -0.80 11.12
C ILE A 241 -14.21 -1.92 11.29
N LEU A 242 -13.90 -2.94 12.08
CA LEU A 242 -14.81 -4.08 12.31
C LEU A 242 -16.07 -3.68 13.10
N LEU A 243 -15.96 -2.72 13.98
CA LEU A 243 -17.07 -2.19 14.78
C LEU A 243 -17.87 -1.10 14.05
N GLN A 244 -17.56 -0.79 12.80
CA GLN A 244 -18.30 0.18 11.99
C GLN A 244 -19.83 -0.05 11.99
N PRO A 245 -20.35 -1.29 11.88
CA PRO A 245 -21.80 -1.52 11.94
C PRO A 245 -22.44 -1.09 13.27
N ILE A 246 -21.65 -1.04 14.37
CA ILE A 246 -22.10 -0.68 15.71
C ILE A 246 -22.04 0.84 15.92
N HIS A 247 -20.87 1.45 15.69
CA HIS A 247 -20.68 2.89 15.94
C HIS A 247 -21.16 3.79 14.78
N LYS A 248 -21.43 3.22 13.60
CA LYS A 248 -21.96 3.90 12.41
C LYS A 248 -21.12 5.09 11.90
N LEU A 249 -19.88 5.22 12.36
CA LEU A 249 -18.93 6.23 11.88
C LEU A 249 -18.21 5.71 10.63
N ASP A 250 -17.84 6.63 9.73
CA ASP A 250 -17.10 6.27 8.54
C ASP A 250 -15.72 5.69 8.89
N ALA A 251 -15.32 4.60 8.22
CA ALA A 251 -14.02 3.94 8.44
C ALA A 251 -12.84 4.92 8.20
N ASN A 252 -13.03 5.91 7.34
CA ASN A 252 -12.00 6.92 7.02
C ASN A 252 -11.58 7.75 8.24
N TYR A 253 -12.47 7.97 9.20
CA TYR A 253 -12.11 8.66 10.45
C TYR A 253 -11.07 7.90 11.27
N GLY A 254 -11.11 6.56 11.26
CA GLY A 254 -10.13 5.73 11.94
C GLY A 254 -8.71 5.95 11.42
N PHE A 255 -8.56 6.17 10.11
CA PHE A 255 -7.26 6.43 9.48
C PHE A 255 -6.65 7.79 9.86
N ILE A 256 -7.44 8.72 10.38
CA ILE A 256 -6.95 10.00 10.89
C ILE A 256 -6.72 9.92 12.40
N LEU A 257 -7.75 9.48 13.14
CA LEU A 257 -7.76 9.54 14.60
C LEU A 257 -6.75 8.60 15.24
N ILE A 258 -6.63 7.36 14.73
CA ILE A 258 -5.79 6.35 15.38
C ILE A 258 -4.29 6.62 15.16
N PRO A 259 -3.79 6.96 13.95
CA PRO A 259 -2.41 7.38 13.79
C PRO A 259 -2.03 8.60 14.65
N MET A 260 -2.95 9.53 14.88
CA MET A 260 -2.70 10.68 15.76
C MET A 260 -2.34 10.28 17.18
N LEU A 261 -2.85 9.15 17.67
CA LEU A 261 -2.50 8.65 19.01
C LEU A 261 -1.01 8.36 19.16
N ALA A 262 -0.30 8.03 18.05
CA ALA A 262 1.14 7.78 18.08
C ALA A 262 1.97 9.00 18.50
N PHE A 263 1.43 10.21 18.33
CA PHE A 263 2.08 11.47 18.63
C PHE A 263 1.70 12.07 19.99
N LEU A 264 0.86 11.39 20.75
CA LEU A 264 0.48 11.84 22.08
C LEU A 264 1.67 11.74 23.06
N PRO A 265 1.77 12.64 24.05
CA PRO A 265 2.77 12.53 25.09
C PRO A 265 2.74 11.15 25.77
N GLY A 266 3.90 10.52 25.91
CA GLY A 266 4.04 9.20 26.52
C GLY A 266 3.84 8.02 25.54
N MET A 267 3.37 8.24 24.33
CA MET A 267 3.35 7.19 23.31
C MET A 267 4.73 6.99 22.68
N ASP A 268 5.43 8.04 22.29
CA ASP A 268 6.81 8.05 21.76
C ASP A 268 7.08 6.99 20.68
N ILE A 269 6.08 6.72 19.85
CA ILE A 269 6.17 5.69 18.81
C ILE A 269 6.91 6.23 17.59
N ALA A 270 6.58 7.44 17.18
CA ALA A 270 7.11 8.06 15.98
C ALA A 270 7.38 9.55 16.16
N THR A 271 8.31 10.09 15.40
CA THR A 271 8.60 11.52 15.40
C THR A 271 7.76 12.24 14.36
N ARG A 272 7.14 13.36 14.73
CA ARG A 272 6.29 14.16 13.81
C ARG A 272 7.00 14.45 12.48
N LYS A 273 8.26 14.91 12.57
CA LYS A 273 9.03 15.27 11.39
C LYS A 273 9.16 14.09 10.43
N LYS A 274 9.62 12.94 10.89
CA LYS A 274 9.91 11.77 10.06
C LYS A 274 8.64 11.16 9.46
N SER A 275 7.56 11.11 10.23
CA SER A 275 6.29 10.53 9.77
C SER A 275 5.53 11.43 8.80
N LEU A 276 5.68 12.76 8.89
CA LEU A 276 4.99 13.72 8.02
C LEU A 276 5.81 14.07 6.78
N ASP A 277 7.14 14.23 6.89
CA ASP A 277 8.01 14.58 5.76
C ASP A 277 8.02 13.49 4.66
N ASN A 278 7.71 12.24 5.03
CA ASN A 278 7.65 11.12 4.10
C ASN A 278 6.25 10.93 3.46
N VAL A 279 5.29 11.83 3.70
CA VAL A 279 4.00 11.79 3.00
C VAL A 279 4.19 12.33 1.58
N ASN A 280 4.14 11.42 0.61
CA ASN A 280 4.33 11.79 -0.81
C ASN A 280 3.04 12.35 -1.41
N LEU A 281 2.88 13.67 -1.32
CA LEU A 281 1.73 14.36 -1.91
C LEU A 281 1.68 14.22 -3.44
N GLY A 282 2.83 14.08 -4.11
CA GLY A 282 2.89 13.86 -5.55
C GLY A 282 2.29 12.52 -6.00
N PHE A 283 2.20 11.54 -5.10
CA PHE A 283 1.51 10.29 -5.35
C PHE A 283 0.00 10.38 -5.05
N ILE A 284 -0.38 11.23 -4.10
CA ILE A 284 -1.77 11.37 -3.66
C ILE A 284 -2.59 12.21 -4.64
N LEU A 285 -2.05 13.35 -5.08
CA LEU A 285 -2.78 14.33 -5.86
C LEU A 285 -3.24 13.83 -7.25
N PRO A 286 -2.40 13.21 -8.09
CA PRO A 286 -2.79 12.83 -9.45
C PRO A 286 -3.99 11.89 -9.55
N PRO A 287 -4.10 10.81 -8.74
CA PRO A 287 -5.24 9.89 -8.81
C PRO A 287 -6.58 10.54 -8.48
N TYR A 288 -6.57 11.57 -7.64
CA TYR A 288 -7.81 12.27 -7.25
C TYR A 288 -8.37 13.16 -8.34
N PHE A 289 -7.52 13.69 -9.21
CA PHE A 289 -7.94 14.51 -10.33
C PHE A 289 -8.32 13.70 -11.56
N ALA A 290 -7.94 12.42 -11.61
CA ALA A 290 -8.26 11.51 -12.72
C ALA A 290 -9.51 10.65 -12.46
N ALA A 291 -10.12 10.72 -11.28
CA ALA A 291 -11.18 9.82 -10.85
C ALA A 291 -12.61 10.35 -11.09
N ASP A 292 -12.77 11.59 -11.58
CA ASP A 292 -14.02 12.18 -12.05
C ASP A 292 -14.06 12.13 -13.60
#